data_fb015e5f542a19633c07e21246ea72b9
#
_entry.id   fb015e5f542a19633c07e21246ea72b9
#
_cell.length_a   1.000
_cell.length_b   1.000
_cell.length_c   1.000
_cell.angle_alpha   90.00
_cell.angle_beta   90.00
_cell.angle_gamma   90.00
#
_symmetry.space_group_name_H-M   'P 1'
#
loop_
_entity.id
_entity.type
_entity.pdbx_description
1 polymer ?
#
loop_
_entity_poly.entity_id
_entity_poly.type
_entity_poly.pdbx_seq_one_letter_code
_entity_poly.pdbx_strand_id
1 'polypeptide(L)'
;MIKINLKEADSVIKAIEGGITPRRGIQHLLVGRNNEVQEIVKILDKITEGDSEIKFWVGDFGSGKSFMLRTIESIALQKNFAVSTVDLNPTRRFYSTDGKSKALYSEIIDNIVVQTAQNGRAINTIIEIWIEKVKNQIRNNKNLKAEELDKNSQFIEKEILNLTSSFTTSLISYEFGQAIIQYYRGILEEDYDKKEKALRWLRGNIETKTEAKKELGIGKIINDDNWYEALKTFGELILDMEYSGFVVNFDELVNLYKIPQSQTREKNYEKILN
;
A
#
# COMPACT_ATOMS: atom_id res chain seq x y z
N MET A 1 -30.92 4.50 15.75
CA MET A 1 -30.46 5.68 14.99
C MET A 1 -28.99 5.90 15.32
N ILE A 2 -28.09 5.79 14.33
CA ILE A 2 -26.69 6.13 14.49
C ILE A 2 -26.60 7.64 14.62
N LYS A 3 -26.09 8.15 15.75
CA LYS A 3 -25.93 9.61 15.95
C LYS A 3 -24.73 10.07 15.13
N ILE A 4 -24.98 10.90 14.12
CA ILE A 4 -23.93 11.60 13.38
C ILE A 4 -23.47 12.82 14.21
N ASN A 5 -22.17 13.06 14.31
CA ASN A 5 -21.68 14.28 14.93
C ASN A 5 -21.70 15.45 13.91
N LEU A 6 -21.77 16.69 14.41
CA LEU A 6 -21.92 17.88 13.55
C LEU A 6 -20.78 18.06 12.54
N LYS A 7 -19.54 17.74 12.91
CA LYS A 7 -18.37 17.84 12.01
C LYS A 7 -18.43 16.81 10.89
N GLU A 8 -18.90 15.62 11.21
CA GLU A 8 -19.08 14.54 10.24
C GLU A 8 -20.22 14.85 9.29
N ALA A 9 -21.35 15.35 9.80
CA ALA A 9 -22.49 15.80 9.00
C ALA A 9 -22.08 16.92 8.02
N ASP A 10 -21.37 17.94 8.49
CA ASP A 10 -20.86 19.04 7.65
C ASP A 10 -19.90 18.53 6.56
N SER A 11 -19.00 17.60 6.89
CA SER A 11 -18.11 16.97 5.92
C SER A 11 -18.86 16.19 4.84
N VAL A 12 -19.90 15.45 5.23
CA VAL A 12 -20.76 14.69 4.29
C VAL A 12 -21.51 15.64 3.37
N ILE A 13 -22.14 16.68 3.91
CA ILE A 13 -22.91 17.66 3.14
C ILE A 13 -22.01 18.36 2.11
N LYS A 14 -20.85 18.88 2.54
CA LYS A 14 -19.89 19.55 1.63
C LYS A 14 -19.39 18.65 0.53
N ALA A 15 -19.14 17.36 0.82
CA ALA A 15 -18.73 16.41 -0.19
C ALA A 15 -19.83 16.18 -1.24
N ILE A 16 -21.08 16.01 -0.79
CA ILE A 16 -22.24 15.83 -1.69
C ILE A 16 -22.49 17.09 -2.54
N GLU A 17 -22.44 18.27 -1.94
CA GLU A 17 -22.55 19.54 -2.67
C GLU A 17 -21.45 19.71 -3.72
N GLY A 18 -20.24 19.24 -3.44
CA GLY A 18 -19.12 19.20 -4.38
C GLY A 18 -19.16 18.05 -5.41
N GLY A 19 -20.20 17.19 -5.37
CA GLY A 19 -20.32 16.04 -6.27
C GLY A 19 -19.28 14.94 -6.04
N ILE A 20 -18.66 14.90 -4.85
CA ILE A 20 -17.63 13.91 -4.49
C ILE A 20 -18.13 12.98 -3.40
N THR A 21 -17.60 11.76 -3.36
CA THR A 21 -17.90 10.81 -2.30
C THR A 21 -17.18 11.20 -1.01
N PRO A 22 -17.88 11.34 0.13
CA PRO A 22 -17.25 11.72 1.39
C PRO A 22 -16.30 10.63 1.89
N ARG A 23 -15.16 11.03 2.43
CA ARG A 23 -14.21 10.09 3.07
C ARG A 23 -14.62 9.69 4.49
N ARG A 24 -15.37 10.56 5.19
CA ARG A 24 -15.89 10.33 6.55
C ARG A 24 -17.40 10.39 6.52
N GLY A 25 -18.05 9.60 7.37
CA GLY A 25 -19.51 9.60 7.45
C GLY A 25 -20.20 8.84 6.32
N ILE A 26 -19.46 8.09 5.49
CA ILE A 26 -20.02 7.32 4.38
C ILE A 26 -21.06 6.30 4.85
N GLN A 27 -20.93 5.78 6.07
CA GLN A 27 -21.88 4.85 6.70
C GLN A 27 -23.29 5.43 6.82
N HIS A 28 -23.45 6.75 6.87
CA HIS A 28 -24.75 7.43 6.94
C HIS A 28 -25.46 7.51 5.58
N LEU A 29 -24.72 7.24 4.49
CA LEU A 29 -25.22 7.27 3.12
C LEU A 29 -25.54 5.87 2.57
N LEU A 30 -25.22 4.81 3.32
CA LEU A 30 -25.42 3.41 2.92
C LEU A 30 -26.89 2.98 3.03
N VAL A 31 -27.74 3.54 2.16
CA VAL A 31 -29.15 3.18 2.10
C VAL A 31 -29.36 2.08 1.06
N GLY A 32 -29.97 0.97 1.44
CA GLY A 32 -30.30 -0.14 0.53
C GLY A 32 -29.11 -1.03 0.11
N ARG A 33 -27.93 -0.91 0.75
CA ARG A 33 -26.70 -1.65 0.43
C ARG A 33 -26.27 -2.64 1.53
N ASN A 34 -27.21 -3.08 2.34
CA ASN A 34 -26.89 -3.95 3.48
C ASN A 34 -26.25 -5.28 3.07
N ASN A 35 -26.70 -5.89 1.97
CA ASN A 35 -26.17 -7.16 1.49
C ASN A 35 -24.73 -7.03 1.02
N GLU A 36 -24.45 -5.98 0.25
CA GLU A 36 -23.09 -5.69 -0.25
C GLU A 36 -22.13 -5.40 0.92
N VAL A 37 -22.59 -4.63 1.91
CA VAL A 37 -21.78 -4.35 3.11
C VAL A 37 -21.51 -5.62 3.91
N GLN A 38 -22.50 -6.48 4.10
CA GLN A 38 -22.29 -7.76 4.78
C GLN A 38 -21.32 -8.68 4.03
N GLU A 39 -21.36 -8.67 2.70
CA GLU A 39 -20.44 -9.43 1.88
C GLU A 39 -18.99 -8.90 2.02
N ILE A 40 -18.81 -7.57 1.97
CA ILE A 40 -17.50 -6.93 2.22
C ILE A 40 -16.95 -7.34 3.58
N VAL A 41 -17.77 -7.25 4.63
CA VAL A 41 -17.35 -7.65 5.99
C VAL A 41 -16.90 -9.09 6.03
N LYS A 42 -17.66 -10.04 5.42
CA LYS A 42 -17.30 -11.46 5.35
C LYS A 42 -15.98 -11.70 4.61
N ILE A 43 -15.74 -10.98 3.50
CA ILE A 43 -14.49 -11.08 2.75
C ILE A 43 -13.33 -10.60 3.61
N LEU A 44 -13.46 -9.44 4.26
CA LEU A 44 -12.41 -8.92 5.14
C LEU A 44 -12.14 -9.86 6.33
N ASP A 45 -13.16 -10.49 6.90
CA ASP A 45 -12.99 -11.47 7.98
C ASP A 45 -12.19 -12.69 7.50
N LYS A 46 -12.47 -13.25 6.32
CA LYS A 46 -11.67 -14.33 5.72
C LYS A 46 -10.23 -13.94 5.49
N ILE A 47 -9.98 -12.71 4.99
CA ILE A 47 -8.61 -12.22 4.78
C ILE A 47 -7.86 -12.15 6.12
N THR A 48 -8.51 -11.75 7.19
CA THR A 48 -7.91 -11.77 8.54
C THR A 48 -7.53 -13.20 9.01
N GLU A 49 -8.22 -14.23 8.49
CA GLU A 49 -7.91 -15.63 8.73
C GLU A 49 -6.81 -16.22 7.82
N GLY A 50 -6.25 -15.39 6.92
CA GLY A 50 -5.15 -15.75 6.03
C GLY A 50 -5.54 -16.04 4.58
N ASP A 51 -6.80 -15.85 4.21
CA ASP A 51 -7.25 -15.99 2.83
C ASP A 51 -6.86 -14.78 1.97
N SER A 52 -6.99 -14.94 0.65
CA SER A 52 -6.92 -13.86 -0.33
C SER A 52 -8.16 -13.87 -1.21
N GLU A 53 -8.63 -12.69 -1.62
CA GLU A 53 -9.86 -12.56 -2.39
C GLU A 53 -9.75 -11.48 -3.46
N ILE A 54 -10.32 -11.74 -4.63
CA ILE A 54 -10.51 -10.74 -5.69
C ILE A 54 -12.02 -10.57 -5.90
N LYS A 55 -12.50 -9.32 -5.80
CA LYS A 55 -13.90 -8.99 -5.98
C LYS A 55 -14.11 -7.95 -7.07
N PHE A 56 -14.98 -8.26 -8.03
CA PHE A 56 -15.37 -7.33 -9.09
C PHE A 56 -16.73 -6.71 -8.78
N TRP A 57 -16.79 -5.36 -8.84
CA TRP A 57 -18.04 -4.60 -8.75
C TRP A 57 -18.46 -4.16 -10.14
N VAL A 58 -19.52 -4.74 -10.64
CA VAL A 58 -20.06 -4.49 -11.98
C VAL A 58 -21.38 -3.74 -11.89
N GLY A 59 -21.55 -2.75 -12.75
CA GLY A 59 -22.78 -1.96 -12.82
C GLY A 59 -22.65 -0.80 -13.81
N ASP A 60 -23.75 -0.21 -14.18
CA ASP A 60 -23.83 0.93 -15.10
C ASP A 60 -23.13 2.18 -14.58
N PHE A 61 -22.92 3.14 -15.46
CA PHE A 61 -22.42 4.45 -15.06
C PHE A 61 -23.39 5.09 -14.04
N GLY A 62 -22.84 5.65 -12.95
CA GLY A 62 -23.66 6.23 -11.89
C GLY A 62 -24.27 5.24 -10.88
N SER A 63 -24.04 3.91 -11.03
CA SER A 63 -24.57 2.89 -10.10
C SER A 63 -23.92 2.88 -8.70
N GLY A 64 -22.95 3.77 -8.45
CA GLY A 64 -22.30 3.91 -7.15
C GLY A 64 -21.07 3.00 -6.95
N LYS A 65 -20.39 2.54 -8.01
CA LYS A 65 -19.18 1.72 -7.88
C LYS A 65 -18.08 2.39 -7.07
N SER A 66 -17.71 3.63 -7.41
CA SER A 66 -16.69 4.39 -6.66
C SER A 66 -17.12 4.66 -5.21
N PHE A 67 -18.42 4.82 -4.98
CA PHE A 67 -18.99 4.91 -3.62
C PHE A 67 -18.75 3.60 -2.84
N MET A 68 -18.93 2.44 -3.48
CA MET A 68 -18.63 1.14 -2.85
C MET A 68 -17.15 0.96 -2.56
N LEU A 69 -16.24 1.39 -3.43
CA LEU A 69 -14.79 1.36 -3.15
C LEU A 69 -14.43 2.21 -1.92
N ARG A 70 -15.05 3.38 -1.76
CA ARG A 70 -14.89 4.20 -0.56
C ARG A 70 -15.51 3.54 0.69
N THR A 71 -16.60 2.83 0.52
CA THR A 71 -17.21 2.04 1.61
C THR A 71 -16.28 0.92 2.05
N ILE A 72 -15.67 0.19 1.11
CA ILE A 72 -14.66 -0.85 1.39
C ILE A 72 -13.49 -0.24 2.15
N GLU A 73 -12.93 0.88 1.68
CA GLU A 73 -11.85 1.61 2.35
C GLU A 73 -12.22 1.93 3.80
N SER A 74 -13.42 2.50 4.03
CA SER A 74 -13.87 2.87 5.37
C SER A 74 -14.02 1.67 6.31
N ILE A 75 -14.60 0.56 5.84
CA ILE A 75 -14.79 -0.65 6.63
C ILE A 75 -13.45 -1.33 6.90
N ALA A 76 -12.58 -1.44 5.90
CA ALA A 76 -11.28 -2.06 6.01
C ALA A 76 -10.38 -1.31 7.01
N LEU A 77 -10.36 0.04 6.98
CA LEU A 77 -9.65 0.84 7.96
C LEU A 77 -10.14 0.61 9.39
N GLN A 78 -11.47 0.47 9.61
CA GLN A 78 -12.03 0.16 10.92
C GLN A 78 -11.65 -1.25 11.41
N LYS A 79 -11.38 -2.18 10.49
CA LYS A 79 -10.91 -3.54 10.77
C LYS A 79 -9.39 -3.68 10.79
N ASN A 80 -8.66 -2.56 10.91
CA ASN A 80 -7.20 -2.52 10.97
C ASN A 80 -6.48 -3.00 9.70
N PHE A 81 -7.07 -2.80 8.52
CA PHE A 81 -6.37 -3.02 7.25
C PHE A 81 -5.60 -1.78 6.81
N ALA A 82 -4.51 -1.99 6.06
CA ALA A 82 -3.97 -0.96 5.18
C ALA A 82 -4.77 -0.97 3.87
N VAL A 83 -5.04 0.20 3.30
CA VAL A 83 -5.85 0.32 2.08
C VAL A 83 -5.19 1.26 1.10
N SER A 84 -5.23 0.92 -0.19
CA SER A 84 -4.90 1.84 -1.27
C SER A 84 -6.01 1.85 -2.30
N THR A 85 -6.40 3.02 -2.78
CA THR A 85 -7.39 3.16 -3.86
C THR A 85 -6.75 3.90 -5.03
N VAL A 86 -6.81 3.31 -6.21
CA VAL A 86 -6.11 3.76 -7.42
C VAL A 86 -7.03 3.72 -8.64
N ASP A 87 -6.99 4.79 -9.44
CA ASP A 87 -7.68 4.84 -10.73
C ASP A 87 -6.77 4.33 -11.84
N LEU A 88 -7.21 3.30 -12.55
CA LEU A 88 -6.55 2.85 -13.77
C LEU A 88 -6.77 3.87 -14.89
N ASN A 89 -5.73 4.10 -15.67
CA ASN A 89 -5.78 5.03 -16.80
C ASN A 89 -4.74 4.62 -17.88
N PRO A 90 -4.65 5.33 -19.00
CA PRO A 90 -3.69 4.98 -20.06
C PRO A 90 -2.22 4.93 -19.62
N THR A 91 -1.84 5.58 -18.51
CA THR A 91 -0.47 5.63 -17.99
C THR A 91 -0.24 4.68 -16.80
N ARG A 92 -1.26 3.94 -16.32
CA ARG A 92 -1.19 3.02 -15.19
C ARG A 92 -1.92 1.73 -15.57
N ARG A 93 -1.17 0.63 -15.67
CA ARG A 93 -1.67 -0.67 -16.13
C ARG A 93 -1.00 -1.81 -15.38
N PHE A 94 -1.64 -2.97 -15.33
CA PHE A 94 -1.07 -4.18 -14.72
C PHE A 94 0.09 -4.78 -15.52
N TYR A 95 0.05 -4.64 -16.85
CA TYR A 95 1.12 -5.06 -17.74
C TYR A 95 1.52 -3.94 -18.69
N SER A 96 2.81 -3.67 -18.74
CA SER A 96 3.42 -2.76 -19.71
C SER A 96 4.93 -3.08 -19.88
N THR A 97 5.55 -2.43 -20.86
CA THR A 97 7.00 -2.48 -21.09
C THR A 97 7.59 -1.07 -21.19
N ASP A 98 6.80 -0.04 -20.87
CA ASP A 98 7.11 1.37 -21.03
C ASP A 98 6.87 2.19 -19.73
N GLY A 99 7.02 1.53 -18.58
CA GLY A 99 6.96 2.16 -17.25
C GLY A 99 5.57 2.28 -16.63
N LYS A 100 4.50 1.81 -17.29
CA LYS A 100 3.12 2.00 -16.79
C LYS A 100 2.74 1.07 -15.66
N SER A 101 3.34 -0.12 -15.58
CA SER A 101 3.13 -1.03 -14.44
C SER A 101 3.91 -0.53 -13.22
N LYS A 102 5.12 0.00 -13.42
CA LYS A 102 5.86 0.71 -12.37
C LYS A 102 5.08 1.93 -11.87
N ALA A 103 4.47 2.70 -12.77
CA ALA A 103 3.63 3.85 -12.40
C ALA A 103 2.39 3.43 -11.59
N LEU A 104 1.79 2.26 -11.90
CA LEU A 104 0.71 1.70 -11.09
C LEU A 104 1.19 1.37 -9.68
N TYR A 105 2.33 0.70 -9.56
CA TYR A 105 2.94 0.42 -8.26
C TYR A 105 3.18 1.69 -7.46
N SER A 106 3.79 2.70 -8.06
CA SER A 106 4.08 3.98 -7.39
C SER A 106 2.80 4.63 -6.86
N GLU A 107 1.74 4.63 -7.65
CA GLU A 107 0.45 5.17 -7.23
C GLU A 107 -0.19 4.36 -6.10
N ILE A 108 -0.09 3.01 -6.13
CA ILE A 108 -0.58 2.17 -5.04
C ILE A 108 0.13 2.55 -3.73
N ILE A 109 1.45 2.66 -3.76
CA ILE A 109 2.24 2.98 -2.56
C ILE A 109 1.99 4.41 -2.06
N ASP A 110 1.87 5.38 -2.97
CA ASP A 110 1.61 6.78 -2.60
C ASP A 110 0.19 7.00 -2.02
N ASN A 111 -0.77 6.17 -2.43
CA ASN A 111 -2.16 6.26 -1.97
C ASN A 111 -2.47 5.41 -0.73
N ILE A 112 -1.47 4.73 -0.15
CA ILE A 112 -1.71 3.93 1.05
C ILE A 112 -2.21 4.81 2.19
N VAL A 113 -3.26 4.34 2.82
CA VAL A 113 -3.85 4.88 4.04
C VAL A 113 -3.94 3.77 5.09
N VAL A 114 -3.77 4.15 6.33
CA VAL A 114 -4.02 3.34 7.52
C VAL A 114 -4.88 4.13 8.49
N GLN A 115 -5.45 3.49 9.50
CA GLN A 115 -6.36 4.16 10.44
C GLN A 115 -5.74 5.43 11.08
N THR A 116 -4.44 5.40 11.37
CA THR A 116 -3.69 6.52 11.98
C THR A 116 -3.20 7.57 10.99
N ALA A 117 -3.17 7.26 9.66
CA ALA A 117 -2.68 8.13 8.60
C ALA A 117 -3.60 8.03 7.37
N GLN A 118 -4.70 8.81 7.37
CA GLN A 118 -5.77 8.72 6.36
C GLN A 118 -5.63 9.72 5.20
N ASN A 119 -4.55 10.49 5.14
CA ASN A 119 -4.37 11.52 4.09
C ASN A 119 -3.51 11.04 2.90
N GLY A 120 -3.25 9.74 2.78
CA GLY A 120 -2.29 9.17 1.83
C GLY A 120 -0.85 9.36 2.30
N ARG A 121 0.09 8.79 1.54
CA ARG A 121 1.55 8.83 1.83
C ARG A 121 1.91 8.25 3.20
N ALA A 122 1.14 7.25 3.65
CA ALA A 122 1.40 6.61 4.95
C ALA A 122 2.71 5.81 4.97
N ILE A 123 3.39 5.63 3.83
CA ILE A 123 4.61 4.82 3.73
C ILE A 123 5.70 5.25 4.73
N ASN A 124 5.92 6.55 4.92
CA ASN A 124 6.92 7.05 5.87
C ASN A 124 6.60 6.56 7.29
N THR A 125 5.35 6.78 7.71
CA THR A 125 4.85 6.36 9.02
C THR A 125 4.92 4.84 9.19
N ILE A 126 4.56 4.09 8.15
CA ILE A 126 4.61 2.62 8.13
C ILE A 126 6.05 2.14 8.34
N ILE A 127 7.01 2.66 7.57
CA ILE A 127 8.42 2.26 7.68
C ILE A 127 9.00 2.63 9.05
N GLU A 128 8.70 3.83 9.58
CA GLU A 128 9.19 4.26 10.90
C GLU A 128 8.63 3.36 12.03
N ILE A 129 7.32 3.08 12.02
CA ILE A 129 6.70 2.19 13.00
C ILE A 129 7.26 0.78 12.88
N TRP A 130 7.48 0.27 11.65
CA TRP A 130 8.05 -1.05 11.44
C TRP A 130 9.49 -1.16 11.97
N ILE A 131 10.34 -0.17 11.71
CA ILE A 131 11.70 -0.11 12.27
C ILE A 131 11.66 -0.14 13.80
N GLU A 132 10.76 0.63 14.43
CA GLU A 132 10.60 0.62 15.89
C GLU A 132 10.11 -0.74 16.42
N LYS A 133 9.23 -1.43 15.69
CA LYS A 133 8.85 -2.81 16.02
C LYS A 133 10.06 -3.74 16.00
N VAL A 134 10.87 -3.70 14.93
CA VAL A 134 12.11 -4.49 14.81
C VAL A 134 13.07 -4.20 15.97
N LYS A 135 13.28 -2.93 16.32
CA LYS A 135 14.10 -2.53 17.49
C LYS A 135 13.59 -3.15 18.77
N ASN A 136 12.29 -3.09 18.99
CA ASN A 136 11.65 -3.65 20.20
C ASN A 136 11.79 -5.17 20.27
N GLN A 137 11.64 -5.89 19.14
CA GLN A 137 11.85 -7.33 19.07
C GLN A 137 13.28 -7.72 19.43
N ILE A 138 14.29 -7.03 18.89
CA ILE A 138 15.71 -7.26 19.23
C ILE A 138 15.98 -7.01 20.71
N ARG A 139 15.43 -5.91 21.27
CA ARG A 139 15.58 -5.58 22.70
C ARG A 139 15.05 -6.69 23.59
N ASN A 140 13.85 -7.18 23.30
CA ASN A 140 13.21 -8.24 24.06
C ASN A 140 13.98 -9.57 23.95
N ASN A 141 14.40 -9.93 22.74
CA ASN A 141 15.10 -11.21 22.49
C ASN A 141 16.51 -11.25 23.09
N LYS A 142 17.19 -10.10 23.13
CA LYS A 142 18.59 -10.01 23.63
C LYS A 142 18.71 -9.41 25.01
N ASN A 143 17.59 -9.01 25.62
CA ASN A 143 17.58 -8.34 26.94
C ASN A 143 18.46 -7.08 27.00
N LEU A 144 18.53 -6.32 25.89
CA LEU A 144 19.35 -5.13 25.74
C LEU A 144 18.60 -3.86 26.20
N LYS A 145 19.36 -2.88 26.74
CA LYS A 145 18.83 -1.53 26.96
C LYS A 145 18.77 -0.76 25.63
N ALA A 146 17.90 0.24 25.55
CA ALA A 146 17.74 1.06 24.34
C ALA A 146 19.07 1.68 23.86
N GLU A 147 19.84 2.25 24.79
CA GLU A 147 21.13 2.88 24.52
C GLU A 147 22.20 1.90 23.97
N GLU A 148 22.12 0.62 24.36
CA GLU A 148 23.04 -0.42 23.87
C GLU A 148 22.68 -0.85 22.45
N LEU A 149 21.40 -0.85 22.11
CA LEU A 149 20.93 -1.15 20.77
C LEU A 149 21.25 -0.03 19.78
N ASP A 150 21.06 1.22 20.18
CA ASP A 150 21.37 2.39 19.34
C ASP A 150 22.87 2.50 19.00
N LYS A 151 23.76 2.02 19.90
CA LYS A 151 25.20 1.90 19.64
C LYS A 151 25.57 0.75 18.70
N ASN A 152 24.65 -0.19 18.44
CA ASN A 152 24.88 -1.39 17.63
C ASN A 152 23.87 -1.49 16.49
N SER A 153 23.81 -0.45 15.64
CA SER A 153 22.91 -0.37 14.49
C SER A 153 22.97 -1.60 13.57
N GLN A 154 24.12 -2.29 13.53
CA GLN A 154 24.32 -3.52 12.74
C GLN A 154 23.36 -4.66 13.12
N PHE A 155 22.91 -4.75 14.37
CA PHE A 155 21.91 -5.75 14.74
C PHE A 155 20.55 -5.44 14.11
N ILE A 156 20.19 -4.16 14.06
CA ILE A 156 18.93 -3.71 13.45
C ILE A 156 18.98 -3.92 11.94
N GLU A 157 20.08 -3.52 11.28
CA GLU A 157 20.26 -3.69 9.85
C GLU A 157 20.22 -5.17 9.45
N LYS A 158 20.89 -6.05 10.21
CA LYS A 158 20.85 -7.50 9.97
C LYS A 158 19.43 -8.05 10.11
N GLU A 159 18.69 -7.63 11.11
CA GLU A 159 17.32 -8.11 11.34
C GLU A 159 16.37 -7.60 10.27
N ILE A 160 16.49 -6.36 9.84
CA ILE A 160 15.76 -5.81 8.69
C ILE A 160 15.96 -6.70 7.47
N LEU A 161 17.21 -7.06 7.14
CA LEU A 161 17.49 -7.93 5.99
C LEU A 161 16.95 -9.35 6.16
N ASN A 162 17.06 -9.91 7.35
CA ASN A 162 16.53 -11.24 7.64
C ASN A 162 15.02 -11.28 7.42
N LEU A 163 14.29 -10.35 8.02
CA LEU A 163 12.83 -10.26 7.91
C LEU A 163 12.40 -10.01 6.47
N THR A 164 12.92 -8.98 5.82
CA THR A 164 12.52 -8.65 4.45
C THR A 164 12.87 -9.76 3.45
N SER A 165 14.00 -10.44 3.62
CA SER A 165 14.39 -11.58 2.76
C SER A 165 13.49 -12.80 2.96
N SER A 166 12.80 -12.92 4.10
CA SER A 166 11.85 -14.00 4.36
C SER A 166 10.44 -13.71 3.81
N PHE A 167 10.10 -12.46 3.52
CA PHE A 167 8.77 -12.06 3.06
C PHE A 167 8.40 -12.69 1.72
N THR A 168 9.33 -12.72 0.78
CA THR A 168 9.15 -13.40 -0.50
C THR A 168 10.46 -14.02 -0.96
N THR A 169 10.40 -15.02 -1.85
CA THR A 169 11.59 -15.63 -2.46
C THR A 169 12.23 -14.77 -3.55
N SER A 170 11.68 -13.57 -3.77
CA SER A 170 12.14 -12.65 -4.81
C SER A 170 13.39 -11.89 -4.40
N LEU A 171 14.31 -11.69 -5.36
CA LEU A 171 15.47 -10.83 -5.15
C LEU A 171 15.12 -9.37 -4.85
N ILE A 172 13.91 -8.94 -5.18
CA ILE A 172 13.48 -7.57 -4.88
C ILE A 172 13.25 -7.36 -3.37
N SER A 173 12.88 -8.40 -2.61
CA SER A 173 12.69 -8.31 -1.15
C SER A 173 14.00 -7.99 -0.43
N TYR A 174 15.13 -8.55 -0.87
CA TYR A 174 16.44 -8.18 -0.35
C TYR A 174 16.76 -6.69 -0.59
N GLU A 175 16.56 -6.22 -1.82
CA GLU A 175 16.79 -4.80 -2.18
C GLU A 175 15.82 -3.87 -1.44
N PHE A 176 14.60 -4.35 -1.16
CA PHE A 176 13.62 -3.65 -0.34
C PHE A 176 14.16 -3.44 1.09
N GLY A 177 14.74 -4.48 1.68
CA GLY A 177 15.43 -4.41 2.97
C GLY A 177 16.60 -3.43 2.96
N GLN A 178 17.41 -3.43 1.88
CA GLN A 178 18.49 -2.48 1.71
C GLN A 178 17.98 -1.02 1.68
N ALA A 179 16.86 -0.76 1.00
CA ALA A 179 16.26 0.57 0.98
C ALA A 179 15.79 1.00 2.38
N ILE A 180 15.16 0.11 3.15
CA ILE A 180 14.77 0.39 4.53
C ILE A 180 16.00 0.66 5.42
N ILE A 181 17.10 -0.06 5.23
CA ILE A 181 18.36 0.19 5.95
C ILE A 181 18.90 1.59 5.63
N GLN A 182 18.87 2.02 4.37
CA GLN A 182 19.28 3.38 4.01
C GLN A 182 18.38 4.44 4.66
N TYR A 183 17.07 4.17 4.73
CA TYR A 183 16.13 5.01 5.46
C TYR A 183 16.49 5.10 6.95
N TYR A 184 16.75 3.95 7.58
CA TYR A 184 17.15 3.87 8.98
C TYR A 184 18.47 4.59 9.27
N ARG A 185 19.48 4.44 8.39
CA ARG A 185 20.73 5.22 8.49
C ARG A 185 20.47 6.71 8.40
N GLY A 186 19.58 7.13 7.50
CA GLY A 186 19.16 8.52 7.41
C GLY A 186 18.48 9.05 8.69
N ILE A 187 17.78 8.19 9.44
CA ILE A 187 17.26 8.56 10.78
C ILE A 187 18.42 8.77 11.76
N LEU A 188 19.38 7.83 11.84
CA LEU A 188 20.50 7.90 12.77
C LEU A 188 21.45 9.08 12.51
N GLU A 189 21.66 9.41 11.26
CA GLU A 189 22.56 10.48 10.81
C GLU A 189 21.86 11.84 10.71
N GLU A 190 20.55 11.92 10.99
CA GLU A 190 19.68 13.08 10.77
C GLU A 190 19.73 13.60 9.31
N ASP A 191 19.99 12.67 8.36
CA ASP A 191 20.14 12.95 6.95
C ASP A 191 18.79 12.81 6.21
N TYR A 192 18.11 13.92 6.00
CA TYR A 192 16.83 13.97 5.28
C TYR A 192 16.94 13.57 3.81
N ASP A 193 18.07 13.89 3.15
CA ASP A 193 18.27 13.55 1.74
C ASP A 193 18.38 12.02 1.56
N LYS A 194 19.13 11.35 2.44
CA LYS A 194 19.23 9.89 2.47
C LYS A 194 17.88 9.23 2.72
N LYS A 195 17.09 9.73 3.67
CA LYS A 195 15.73 9.27 3.93
C LYS A 195 14.85 9.38 2.69
N GLU A 196 14.85 10.55 2.04
CA GLU A 196 14.00 10.79 0.87
C GLU A 196 14.43 9.94 -0.34
N LYS A 197 15.73 9.72 -0.57
CA LYS A 197 16.22 8.81 -1.60
C LYS A 197 15.77 7.37 -1.37
N ALA A 198 15.83 6.88 -0.13
CA ALA A 198 15.34 5.57 0.23
C ALA A 198 13.82 5.44 -0.02
N LEU A 199 13.04 6.44 0.37
CA LEU A 199 11.60 6.48 0.09
C LEU A 199 11.29 6.54 -1.41
N ARG A 200 12.06 7.30 -2.19
CA ARG A 200 11.93 7.31 -3.65
C ARG A 200 12.13 5.91 -4.24
N TRP A 201 13.11 5.15 -3.73
CA TRP A 201 13.29 3.77 -4.16
C TRP A 201 12.08 2.90 -3.79
N LEU A 202 11.62 2.96 -2.54
CA LEU A 202 10.47 2.18 -2.05
C LEU A 202 9.18 2.50 -2.79
N ARG A 203 9.01 3.74 -3.26
CA ARG A 203 7.89 4.17 -4.10
C ARG A 203 8.04 3.81 -5.59
N GLY A 204 9.19 3.24 -6.01
CA GLY A 204 9.46 2.97 -7.41
C GLY A 204 9.82 4.21 -8.23
N ASN A 205 10.21 5.31 -7.59
CA ASN A 205 10.49 6.61 -8.23
C ASN A 205 11.98 6.84 -8.58
N ILE A 206 12.80 5.79 -8.50
CA ILE A 206 14.17 5.80 -9.05
C ILE A 206 14.13 5.26 -10.48
N GLU A 207 14.74 6.01 -11.41
CA GLU A 207 14.64 5.73 -12.84
C GLU A 207 15.69 4.75 -13.35
N THR A 208 16.90 4.80 -12.79
CA THR A 208 18.01 4.01 -13.30
C THR A 208 18.73 3.20 -12.21
N LYS A 209 19.26 2.03 -12.59
CA LYS A 209 20.12 1.23 -11.71
C LYS A 209 21.38 1.98 -11.29
N THR A 210 21.89 2.84 -12.16
CA THR A 210 23.08 3.67 -11.88
C THR A 210 22.80 4.67 -10.76
N GLU A 211 21.63 5.31 -10.79
CA GLU A 211 21.15 6.21 -9.74
C GLU A 211 21.01 5.45 -8.42
N ALA A 212 20.27 4.33 -8.42
CA ALA A 212 20.08 3.50 -7.23
C ALA A 212 21.40 3.04 -6.60
N LYS A 213 22.34 2.60 -7.42
CA LYS A 213 23.66 2.15 -6.97
C LYS A 213 24.49 3.30 -6.38
N LYS A 214 24.48 4.46 -7.05
CA LYS A 214 25.22 5.65 -6.61
C LYS A 214 24.68 6.23 -5.31
N GLU A 215 23.37 6.33 -5.19
CA GLU A 215 22.71 7.01 -4.07
C GLU A 215 22.46 6.12 -2.86
N LEU A 216 22.18 4.83 -3.09
CA LEU A 216 21.74 3.91 -2.04
C LEU A 216 22.58 2.63 -1.94
N GLY A 217 23.50 2.39 -2.87
CA GLY A 217 24.24 1.12 -2.96
C GLY A 217 23.39 -0.06 -3.43
N ILE A 218 22.17 0.19 -3.95
CA ILE A 218 21.20 -0.83 -4.37
C ILE A 218 21.40 -1.17 -5.85
N GLY A 219 21.48 -2.48 -6.15
CA GLY A 219 21.78 -2.96 -7.51
C GLY A 219 20.56 -3.05 -8.44
N LYS A 220 19.34 -3.03 -7.89
CA LYS A 220 18.10 -3.15 -8.63
C LYS A 220 17.17 -1.98 -8.38
N ILE A 221 16.23 -1.79 -9.31
CA ILE A 221 15.14 -0.83 -9.16
C ILE A 221 13.81 -1.55 -9.35
N ILE A 222 12.74 -0.98 -8.84
CA ILE A 222 11.38 -1.41 -9.13
C ILE A 222 11.04 -0.96 -10.56
N ASN A 223 10.56 -1.90 -11.38
CA ASN A 223 10.25 -1.69 -12.79
C ASN A 223 9.02 -2.50 -13.21
N ASP A 224 8.66 -2.48 -14.49
CA ASP A 224 7.50 -3.21 -15.02
C ASP A 224 7.57 -4.73 -14.85
N ASP A 225 8.75 -5.33 -14.71
CA ASP A 225 8.91 -6.77 -14.57
C ASP A 225 8.74 -7.24 -13.12
N ASN A 226 9.09 -6.41 -12.13
CA ASN A 226 9.17 -6.81 -10.72
C ASN A 226 8.24 -6.02 -9.77
N TRP A 227 7.43 -5.10 -10.29
CA TRP A 227 6.54 -4.27 -9.47
C TRP A 227 5.59 -5.07 -8.59
N TYR A 228 5.10 -6.21 -9.11
CA TYR A 228 4.16 -7.06 -8.38
C TYR A 228 4.86 -7.80 -7.22
N GLU A 229 6.10 -8.24 -7.43
CA GLU A 229 6.91 -8.81 -6.35
C GLU A 229 7.24 -7.76 -5.26
N ALA A 230 7.51 -6.53 -5.67
CA ALA A 230 7.69 -5.42 -4.73
C ALA A 230 6.40 -5.14 -3.94
N LEU A 231 5.24 -5.20 -4.60
CA LEU A 231 3.94 -5.02 -3.95
C LEU A 231 3.65 -6.14 -2.95
N LYS A 232 3.95 -7.40 -3.30
CA LYS A 232 3.83 -8.54 -2.37
C LYS A 232 4.75 -8.36 -1.16
N THR A 233 6.01 -7.97 -1.39
CA THR A 233 6.96 -7.69 -0.29
C THR A 233 6.43 -6.61 0.65
N PHE A 234 5.80 -5.57 0.10
CA PHE A 234 5.16 -4.53 0.90
C PHE A 234 3.94 -5.06 1.67
N GLY A 235 3.14 -5.93 1.05
CA GLY A 235 2.01 -6.61 1.70
C GLY A 235 2.45 -7.44 2.91
N GLU A 236 3.53 -8.21 2.77
CA GLU A 236 4.11 -8.98 3.88
C GLU A 236 4.62 -8.08 5.02
N LEU A 237 5.22 -6.92 4.68
CA LEU A 237 5.60 -5.94 5.70
C LEU A 237 4.38 -5.42 6.47
N ILE A 238 3.26 -5.16 5.78
CA ILE A 238 2.00 -4.76 6.41
C ILE A 238 1.49 -5.84 7.36
N LEU A 239 1.53 -7.12 6.94
CA LEU A 239 1.13 -8.25 7.80
C LEU A 239 2.07 -8.40 8.99
N ASP A 240 3.39 -8.27 8.79
CA ASP A 240 4.36 -8.30 9.89
C ASP A 240 4.10 -7.20 10.92
N MET A 241 3.50 -6.07 10.53
CA MET A 241 3.07 -4.99 11.45
C MET A 241 1.75 -5.30 12.20
N GLU A 242 1.21 -6.50 12.06
CA GLU A 242 -0.05 -6.93 12.69
C GLU A 242 -1.29 -6.17 12.18
N TYR A 243 -1.21 -5.60 10.95
CA TYR A 243 -2.42 -5.23 10.25
C TYR A 243 -3.18 -6.48 9.81
N SER A 244 -4.50 -6.39 9.76
CA SER A 244 -5.38 -7.51 9.37
C SER A 244 -5.23 -7.91 7.90
N GLY A 245 -4.58 -7.08 7.08
CA GLY A 245 -4.32 -7.32 5.67
C GLY A 245 -4.09 -6.03 4.89
N PHE A 246 -3.90 -6.19 3.58
CA PHE A 246 -3.72 -5.08 2.64
C PHE A 246 -4.78 -5.15 1.54
N VAL A 247 -5.60 -4.12 1.42
CA VAL A 247 -6.65 -3.99 0.41
C VAL A 247 -6.22 -3.00 -0.67
N VAL A 248 -6.25 -3.41 -1.92
CA VAL A 248 -6.02 -2.52 -3.06
C VAL A 248 -7.30 -2.42 -3.89
N ASN A 249 -7.88 -1.25 -3.92
CA ASN A 249 -9.06 -0.93 -4.73
C ASN A 249 -8.62 -0.33 -6.07
N PHE A 250 -9.08 -0.92 -7.18
CA PHE A 250 -8.88 -0.39 -8.52
C PHE A 250 -10.19 0.15 -9.07
N ASP A 251 -10.25 1.45 -9.33
CA ASP A 251 -11.36 2.06 -10.06
C ASP A 251 -11.03 2.19 -11.56
N GLU A 252 -12.02 2.48 -12.38
CA GLU A 252 -11.89 2.72 -13.81
C GLU A 252 -11.28 1.54 -14.61
N LEU A 253 -11.58 0.28 -14.23
CA LEU A 253 -11.12 -0.92 -14.96
C LEU A 253 -11.49 -0.90 -16.47
N VAL A 254 -12.51 -0.14 -16.84
CA VAL A 254 -12.91 0.08 -18.25
C VAL A 254 -11.77 0.63 -19.10
N ASN A 255 -10.79 1.32 -18.51
CA ASN A 255 -9.63 1.83 -19.24
C ASN A 255 -8.71 0.73 -19.77
N LEU A 256 -8.78 -0.49 -19.23
CA LEU A 256 -8.06 -1.65 -19.80
C LEU A 256 -8.67 -2.08 -21.12
N TYR A 257 -10.00 -1.99 -21.27
CA TYR A 257 -10.68 -2.29 -22.53
C TYR A 257 -10.27 -1.32 -23.65
N LYS A 258 -9.96 -0.06 -23.29
CA LYS A 258 -9.54 0.98 -24.25
C LYS A 258 -8.09 0.83 -24.74
N ILE A 259 -7.34 -0.18 -24.29
CA ILE A 259 -5.98 -0.46 -24.77
C ILE A 259 -6.08 -0.90 -26.25
N PRO A 260 -5.44 -0.15 -27.19
CA PRO A 260 -5.61 -0.43 -28.62
C PRO A 260 -5.06 -1.80 -29.05
N GLN A 261 -3.88 -2.19 -28.51
CA GLN A 261 -3.24 -3.45 -28.86
C GLN A 261 -3.89 -4.62 -28.12
N SER A 262 -4.48 -5.58 -28.87
CA SER A 262 -5.17 -6.75 -28.31
C SER A 262 -4.28 -7.58 -27.39
N GLN A 263 -3.05 -7.88 -27.79
CA GLN A 263 -2.09 -8.66 -27.00
C GLN A 263 -1.76 -7.98 -25.67
N THR A 264 -1.55 -6.67 -25.67
CA THR A 264 -1.30 -5.92 -24.44
C THR A 264 -2.53 -5.91 -23.55
N ARG A 265 -3.73 -5.80 -24.13
CA ARG A 265 -5.00 -5.85 -23.40
C ARG A 265 -5.21 -7.22 -22.74
N GLU A 266 -4.98 -8.30 -23.46
CA GLU A 266 -5.07 -9.68 -22.96
C GLU A 266 -4.11 -9.91 -21.79
N LYS A 267 -2.85 -9.50 -21.93
CA LYS A 267 -1.86 -9.60 -20.84
C LYS A 267 -2.26 -8.80 -19.59
N ASN A 268 -2.96 -7.67 -19.73
CA ASN A 268 -3.50 -6.94 -18.59
C ASN A 268 -4.61 -7.72 -17.90
N TYR A 269 -5.50 -8.39 -18.66
CA TYR A 269 -6.55 -9.23 -18.06
C TYR A 269 -5.97 -10.46 -17.36
N GLU A 270 -4.99 -11.12 -17.97
CA GLU A 270 -4.28 -12.26 -17.36
C GLU A 270 -3.63 -11.87 -16.01
N LYS A 271 -3.04 -10.65 -15.95
CA LYS A 271 -2.39 -10.17 -14.73
C LYS A 271 -3.36 -9.88 -13.58
N ILE A 272 -4.63 -9.65 -13.85
CA ILE A 272 -5.65 -9.48 -12.80
C ILE A 272 -6.09 -10.84 -12.24
N LEU A 273 -6.07 -11.89 -13.08
CA LEU A 273 -6.60 -13.21 -12.72
C LEU A 273 -5.55 -14.15 -12.12
N ASN A 274 -4.27 -13.81 -12.27
CA ASN A 274 -3.10 -14.55 -11.76
C ASN A 274 -2.40 -13.79 -10.62
#